data_56fc8bde374974e16fd8412d955ecea2
#
_entry.id   56fc8bde374974e16fd8412d955ecea2
#
_cell.length_a   1.000
_cell.length_b   1.000
_cell.length_c   1.000
_cell.angle_alpha   90.00
_cell.angle_beta   90.00
_cell.angle_gamma   90.00
#
_symmetry.space_group_name_H-M   'P 1'
#
loop_
_entity.id
_entity.type
_entity.pdbx_description
1 polymer ?
#
loop_
_entity_poly.entity_id
_entity_poly.type
_entity_poly.pdbx_seq_one_letter_code
_entity_poly.pdbx_strand_id
1 'polypeptide(L)'
;NTNNKKIASDIALDLREQGRAKRDTKGKILRDDNGKILKVPGKLKSVKAVGWYLEEFNQAQVSMNLTDYKITSVHNAFESVRYEANKRGVRVTGSEIVGLIPLEAIVQAGLYFNSKQIGSPSVSTSELIDLAVISLGLNDLSQFDTTKSIIEYAINNETKLDSKSINDFLNDLSKNTATPGGGSVSALFGALSLSLLSMTINISNLRDEIDSGTKIQILKENYTDLITEDTNSFKLVVKAFSMKKKTNEDKNLRKLAIEEAYKKAVSPPLKMLLYSTDVLEFINKYKDIINPSCSSDMGVALTAIKSCITGSLLNIHINLKEINDKSFIEKINFKIDSISDRNKLILAKIGKKYSA
;
A
#
# COMPACT_ATOMS: atom_id res chain seq x y z
N ASN A 1 -28.76 9.06 -13.62
CA ASN A 1 -30.15 8.63 -13.81
C ASN A 1 -30.92 9.53 -14.83
N THR A 2 -30.25 9.92 -15.90
CA THR A 2 -30.87 10.70 -16.97
C THR A 2 -30.38 10.22 -18.34
N ASN A 3 -31.27 10.30 -19.36
CA ASN A 3 -30.90 10.07 -20.75
C ASN A 3 -30.49 11.37 -21.48
N ASN A 4 -30.49 12.50 -20.78
CA ASN A 4 -30.19 13.80 -21.35
C ASN A 4 -28.68 14.05 -21.43
N LYS A 5 -28.08 13.72 -22.58
CA LYS A 5 -26.65 13.95 -22.89
C LYS A 5 -26.19 15.39 -22.60
N LYS A 6 -27.08 16.39 -22.79
CA LYS A 6 -26.73 17.79 -22.60
C LYS A 6 -26.37 18.09 -21.15
N ILE A 7 -27.05 17.47 -20.18
CA ILE A 7 -26.75 17.59 -18.75
C ILE A 7 -25.34 17.07 -18.47
N ALA A 8 -25.00 15.87 -18.95
CA ALA A 8 -23.66 15.29 -18.79
C ALA A 8 -22.58 16.16 -19.46
N SER A 9 -22.87 16.69 -20.65
CA SER A 9 -21.94 17.58 -21.36
C SER A 9 -21.72 18.90 -20.61
N ASP A 10 -22.76 19.47 -20.03
CA ASP A 10 -22.67 20.71 -19.24
C ASP A 10 -21.86 20.46 -17.95
N ILE A 11 -22.05 19.33 -17.26
CA ILE A 11 -21.24 18.94 -16.10
C ILE A 11 -19.77 18.78 -16.50
N ALA A 12 -19.49 18.08 -17.60
CA ALA A 12 -18.14 17.89 -18.09
C ALA A 12 -17.43 19.21 -18.39
N LEU A 13 -18.15 20.18 -18.99
CA LEU A 13 -17.63 21.52 -19.30
C LEU A 13 -17.33 22.34 -18.04
N ASP A 14 -18.12 22.18 -16.97
CA ASP A 14 -17.90 22.90 -15.72
C ASP A 14 -16.75 22.32 -14.90
N LEU A 15 -16.47 21.03 -15.06
CA LEU A 15 -15.44 20.33 -14.27
C LEU A 15 -14.07 20.28 -14.93
N ARG A 16 -13.98 20.02 -16.25
CA ARG A 16 -12.68 19.84 -16.93
C ARG A 16 -11.81 21.10 -16.86
N GLU A 17 -10.51 20.97 -16.72
CA GLU A 17 -9.57 22.09 -16.56
C GLU A 17 -9.74 23.18 -17.63
N GLN A 18 -9.91 22.81 -18.88
CA GLN A 18 -10.09 23.74 -19.98
C GLN A 18 -11.40 24.54 -19.89
N GLY A 19 -12.38 24.03 -19.14
CA GLY A 19 -13.67 24.67 -18.90
C GLY A 19 -14.53 24.82 -20.13
N ARG A 20 -15.33 25.88 -20.16
CA ARG A 20 -16.26 26.21 -21.23
C ARG A 20 -15.97 27.56 -21.90
N ALA A 21 -16.48 27.77 -23.12
CA ALA A 21 -16.42 29.06 -23.78
C ALA A 21 -17.15 30.12 -22.96
N LYS A 22 -16.49 31.27 -22.74
CA LYS A 22 -17.11 32.45 -22.12
C LYS A 22 -18.14 33.05 -23.08
N ARG A 23 -19.31 33.40 -22.55
CA ARG A 23 -20.41 33.99 -23.33
C ARG A 23 -20.77 35.35 -22.75
N ASP A 24 -21.31 36.23 -23.59
CA ASP A 24 -21.91 37.50 -23.17
C ASP A 24 -23.32 37.26 -22.63
N THR A 25 -23.98 38.33 -22.22
CA THR A 25 -25.36 38.34 -21.70
C THR A 25 -26.41 37.85 -22.72
N LYS A 26 -26.07 37.88 -24.03
CA LYS A 26 -26.93 37.40 -25.13
C LYS A 26 -26.58 35.96 -25.54
N GLY A 27 -25.62 35.29 -24.84
CA GLY A 27 -25.24 33.91 -25.10
C GLY A 27 -24.18 33.73 -26.21
N LYS A 28 -23.66 34.84 -26.80
CA LYS A 28 -22.65 34.80 -27.87
C LYS A 28 -21.26 34.50 -27.27
N ILE A 29 -20.48 33.63 -27.94
CA ILE A 29 -19.14 33.28 -27.53
C ILE A 29 -18.20 34.49 -27.69
N LEU A 30 -17.52 34.82 -26.60
CA LEU A 30 -16.50 35.88 -26.59
C LEU A 30 -15.16 35.36 -27.10
N ARG A 31 -14.49 36.22 -27.88
CA ARG A 31 -13.16 35.97 -28.43
C ARG A 31 -12.20 37.10 -28.05
N ASP A 32 -10.91 36.80 -27.99
CA ASP A 32 -9.86 37.82 -27.85
C ASP A 32 -9.58 38.53 -29.19
N ASP A 33 -8.67 39.49 -29.17
CA ASP A 33 -8.27 40.30 -30.33
C ASP A 33 -7.68 39.46 -31.48
N ASN A 34 -7.20 38.22 -31.17
CA ASN A 34 -6.67 37.28 -32.17
C ASN A 34 -7.73 36.28 -32.66
N GLY A 35 -9.00 36.46 -32.28
CA GLY A 35 -10.10 35.56 -32.65
C GLY A 35 -10.18 34.27 -31.85
N LYS A 36 -9.31 34.04 -30.84
CA LYS A 36 -9.33 32.86 -29.98
C LYS A 36 -10.47 32.93 -28.97
N ILE A 37 -11.15 31.81 -28.76
CA ILE A 37 -12.26 31.71 -27.82
C ILE A 37 -11.74 31.93 -26.40
N LEU A 38 -12.31 32.93 -25.73
CA LEU A 38 -12.14 33.12 -24.28
C LEU A 38 -12.84 32.00 -23.52
N LYS A 39 -12.18 31.45 -22.51
CA LYS A 39 -12.71 30.35 -21.71
C LYS A 39 -12.88 30.75 -20.25
N VAL A 40 -13.85 30.13 -19.60
CA VAL A 40 -13.99 30.10 -18.13
C VAL A 40 -13.40 28.77 -17.72
N PRO A 41 -12.31 28.74 -16.94
CA PRO A 41 -11.72 27.48 -16.46
C PRO A 41 -12.75 26.64 -15.70
N GLY A 42 -12.62 25.32 -15.78
CA GLY A 42 -13.42 24.41 -14.96
C GLY A 42 -12.85 24.30 -13.56
N LYS A 43 -13.55 23.53 -12.72
CA LYS A 43 -13.27 23.43 -11.29
C LYS A 43 -12.09 22.52 -10.97
N LEU A 44 -11.81 21.52 -11.83
CA LEU A 44 -10.80 20.50 -11.60
C LEU A 44 -9.57 20.74 -12.46
N LYS A 45 -8.39 20.66 -11.85
CA LYS A 45 -7.11 20.70 -12.56
C LYS A 45 -6.71 19.29 -13.00
N SER A 46 -5.92 19.21 -14.06
CA SER A 46 -5.45 17.91 -14.62
C SER A 46 -6.58 16.95 -14.97
N VAL A 47 -7.73 17.49 -15.42
CA VAL A 47 -8.89 16.70 -15.84
C VAL A 47 -9.35 17.11 -17.23
N LYS A 48 -9.48 16.12 -18.11
CA LYS A 48 -10.24 16.23 -19.37
C LYS A 48 -11.57 15.53 -19.15
N ALA A 49 -12.67 16.13 -19.64
CA ALA A 49 -13.99 15.55 -19.51
C ALA A 49 -14.86 15.83 -20.71
N VAL A 50 -15.78 14.89 -20.96
CA VAL A 50 -16.80 14.97 -22.02
C VAL A 50 -18.08 14.28 -21.57
N GLY A 51 -19.22 14.76 -22.02
CA GLY A 51 -20.50 14.12 -21.78
C GLY A 51 -20.89 13.19 -22.93
N TRP A 52 -21.26 11.96 -22.59
CA TRP A 52 -21.71 10.92 -23.53
C TRP A 52 -23.17 10.55 -23.26
N TYR A 53 -23.74 9.81 -24.20
CA TYR A 53 -24.92 8.98 -24.00
C TYR A 53 -24.54 7.55 -24.36
N LEU A 54 -24.80 6.64 -23.44
CA LEU A 54 -24.53 5.22 -23.60
C LEU A 54 -25.85 4.51 -23.88
N GLU A 55 -26.00 4.02 -25.11
CA GLU A 55 -27.20 3.28 -25.52
C GLU A 55 -27.38 1.99 -24.72
N GLU A 56 -26.27 1.32 -24.42
CA GLU A 56 -26.24 0.07 -23.64
C GLU A 56 -26.91 0.21 -22.27
N PHE A 57 -26.69 1.33 -21.59
CA PHE A 57 -27.25 1.60 -20.25
C PHE A 57 -28.46 2.54 -20.29
N ASN A 58 -28.81 3.05 -21.47
CA ASN A 58 -29.85 4.09 -21.63
C ASN A 58 -29.64 5.28 -20.68
N GLN A 59 -28.39 5.68 -20.47
CA GLN A 59 -27.99 6.71 -19.52
C GLN A 59 -26.96 7.68 -20.10
N ALA A 60 -26.98 8.92 -19.59
CA ALA A 60 -25.94 9.88 -19.88
C ALA A 60 -24.73 9.68 -18.93
N GLN A 61 -23.53 9.75 -19.47
CA GLN A 61 -22.27 9.55 -18.76
C GLN A 61 -21.40 10.80 -18.83
N VAL A 62 -20.71 11.13 -17.73
CA VAL A 62 -19.60 12.06 -17.71
C VAL A 62 -18.31 11.24 -17.73
N SER A 63 -17.66 11.15 -18.89
CA SER A 63 -16.38 10.48 -19.04
C SER A 63 -15.25 11.45 -18.71
N MET A 64 -14.32 11.02 -17.86
CA MET A 64 -13.19 11.83 -17.42
C MET A 64 -11.86 11.09 -17.58
N ASN A 65 -10.84 11.84 -18.01
CA ASN A 65 -9.46 11.38 -17.98
C ASN A 65 -8.71 12.23 -16.94
N LEU A 66 -8.29 11.59 -15.86
CA LEU A 66 -7.45 12.18 -14.82
C LEU A 66 -6.00 12.09 -15.29
N THR A 67 -5.49 13.20 -15.84
CA THR A 67 -4.11 13.23 -16.39
C THR A 67 -3.04 13.26 -15.29
N ASP A 68 -3.44 13.64 -14.08
CA ASP A 68 -2.66 13.53 -12.85
C ASP A 68 -3.60 13.31 -11.66
N TYR A 69 -3.73 12.05 -11.23
CA TYR A 69 -4.60 11.68 -10.12
C TYR A 69 -4.08 12.16 -8.74
N LYS A 70 -2.83 12.63 -8.65
CA LYS A 70 -2.27 13.23 -7.44
C LYS A 70 -2.74 14.69 -7.27
N ILE A 71 -3.06 15.36 -8.38
CA ILE A 71 -3.65 16.72 -8.36
C ILE A 71 -5.17 16.63 -8.19
N THR A 72 -5.83 15.81 -8.99
CA THR A 72 -7.27 15.54 -8.86
C THR A 72 -7.48 14.04 -8.69
N SER A 73 -7.75 13.64 -7.45
CA SER A 73 -7.99 12.25 -7.09
C SER A 73 -9.31 11.71 -7.65
N VAL A 74 -9.42 10.37 -7.74
CA VAL A 74 -10.62 9.68 -8.24
C VAL A 74 -11.87 10.08 -7.46
N HIS A 75 -11.80 10.07 -6.12
CA HIS A 75 -12.92 10.46 -5.27
C HIS A 75 -13.29 11.93 -5.42
N ASN A 76 -12.32 12.84 -5.59
CA ASN A 76 -12.59 14.25 -5.80
C ASN A 76 -13.30 14.50 -7.14
N ALA A 77 -12.88 13.81 -8.20
CA ALA A 77 -13.54 13.86 -9.49
C ALA A 77 -14.98 13.34 -9.39
N PHE A 78 -15.20 12.19 -8.75
CA PHE A 78 -16.51 11.58 -8.57
C PHE A 78 -17.46 12.46 -7.74
N GLU A 79 -17.02 12.97 -6.59
CA GLU A 79 -17.81 13.86 -5.73
C GLU A 79 -18.16 15.17 -6.43
N SER A 80 -17.24 15.70 -7.26
CA SER A 80 -17.50 16.90 -8.06
C SER A 80 -18.60 16.67 -9.09
N VAL A 81 -18.63 15.51 -9.74
CA VAL A 81 -19.73 15.12 -10.65
C VAL A 81 -21.03 14.97 -9.88
N ARG A 82 -21.02 14.29 -8.72
CA ARG A 82 -22.23 14.15 -7.86
C ARG A 82 -22.81 15.51 -7.48
N TYR A 83 -21.97 16.44 -7.07
CA TYR A 83 -22.37 17.77 -6.68
C TYR A 83 -23.00 18.54 -7.85
N GLU A 84 -22.37 18.52 -9.03
CA GLU A 84 -22.90 19.19 -10.22
C GLU A 84 -24.17 18.53 -10.78
N ALA A 85 -24.28 17.21 -10.65
CA ALA A 85 -25.48 16.45 -11.01
C ALA A 85 -26.67 16.84 -10.12
N ASN A 86 -26.47 16.87 -8.80
CA ASN A 86 -27.51 17.27 -7.83
C ASN A 86 -28.05 18.68 -8.10
N LYS A 87 -27.21 19.64 -8.45
CA LYS A 87 -27.61 20.99 -8.82
C LYS A 87 -28.56 21.03 -10.04
N ARG A 88 -28.49 20.00 -10.88
CA ARG A 88 -29.30 19.88 -12.10
C ARG A 88 -30.50 18.94 -11.93
N GLY A 89 -30.79 18.54 -10.68
CA GLY A 89 -31.90 17.66 -10.36
C GLY A 89 -31.70 16.20 -10.80
N VAL A 90 -30.44 15.78 -11.09
CA VAL A 90 -30.13 14.42 -11.47
C VAL A 90 -29.13 13.78 -10.48
N ARG A 91 -29.12 12.46 -10.42
CA ARG A 91 -28.27 11.68 -9.48
C ARG A 91 -27.31 10.81 -10.25
N VAL A 92 -26.05 10.73 -9.79
CA VAL A 92 -25.09 9.71 -10.21
C VAL A 92 -25.55 8.36 -9.64
N THR A 93 -25.67 7.33 -10.47
CA THR A 93 -26.16 6.00 -10.11
C THR A 93 -25.08 4.94 -10.09
N GLY A 94 -23.88 5.24 -10.56
CA GLY A 94 -22.73 4.36 -10.56
C GLY A 94 -21.57 4.98 -11.31
N SER A 95 -20.45 4.34 -11.31
CA SER A 95 -19.29 4.69 -12.12
C SER A 95 -18.55 3.44 -12.61
N GLU A 96 -17.67 3.64 -13.57
CA GLU A 96 -16.78 2.59 -14.06
C GLU A 96 -15.36 3.13 -14.23
N ILE A 97 -14.39 2.25 -14.11
CA ILE A 97 -12.99 2.52 -14.45
C ILE A 97 -12.69 1.85 -15.78
N VAL A 98 -12.39 2.67 -16.79
CA VAL A 98 -12.02 2.17 -18.12
C VAL A 98 -10.53 1.88 -18.13
N GLY A 99 -10.16 0.60 -18.25
CA GLY A 99 -8.77 0.12 -18.22
C GLY A 99 -8.29 -0.17 -16.80
N LEU A 100 -7.05 0.24 -16.50
CA LEU A 100 -6.37 -0.07 -15.23
C LEU A 100 -6.26 1.17 -14.34
N ILE A 101 -6.30 0.94 -13.03
CA ILE A 101 -6.10 1.99 -12.00
C ILE A 101 -4.88 1.66 -11.13
N PRO A 102 -4.02 2.65 -10.79
CA PRO A 102 -2.98 2.45 -9.78
C PRO A 102 -3.57 2.14 -8.41
N LEU A 103 -2.95 1.20 -7.68
CA LEU A 103 -3.36 0.84 -6.32
C LEU A 103 -3.45 2.07 -5.40
N GLU A 104 -2.47 2.96 -5.46
CA GLU A 104 -2.46 4.21 -4.68
C GLU A 104 -3.74 5.03 -4.91
N ALA A 105 -4.21 5.15 -6.15
CA ALA A 105 -5.35 5.98 -6.49
C ALA A 105 -6.67 5.45 -5.91
N ILE A 106 -6.89 4.13 -5.92
CA ILE A 106 -8.09 3.52 -5.35
C ILE A 106 -8.04 3.48 -3.82
N VAL A 107 -6.85 3.24 -3.23
CA VAL A 107 -6.65 3.28 -1.77
C VAL A 107 -6.90 4.69 -1.22
N GLN A 108 -6.43 5.74 -1.90
CA GLN A 108 -6.73 7.13 -1.52
C GLN A 108 -8.25 7.41 -1.53
N ALA A 109 -8.99 6.85 -2.47
CA ALA A 109 -10.45 6.96 -2.47
C ALA A 109 -11.06 6.26 -1.25
N GLY A 110 -10.57 5.05 -0.91
CA GLY A 110 -10.99 4.33 0.29
C GLY A 110 -10.74 5.12 1.58
N LEU A 111 -9.55 5.68 1.74
CA LEU A 111 -9.18 6.54 2.88
C LEU A 111 -10.10 7.75 3.01
N TYR A 112 -10.41 8.41 1.90
CA TYR A 112 -11.33 9.55 1.88
C TYR A 112 -12.72 9.16 2.36
N PHE A 113 -13.28 8.05 1.87
CA PHE A 113 -14.61 7.60 2.28
C PHE A 113 -14.61 7.06 3.72
N ASN A 114 -13.53 6.39 4.15
CA ASN A 114 -13.36 5.97 5.53
C ASN A 114 -13.38 7.17 6.49
N SER A 115 -12.66 8.24 6.18
CA SER A 115 -12.64 9.46 7.01
C SER A 115 -14.02 10.14 7.07
N LYS A 116 -14.75 10.16 5.95
CA LYS A 116 -16.12 10.73 5.93
C LYS A 116 -17.13 9.95 6.76
N GLN A 117 -16.99 8.64 6.83
CA GLN A 117 -17.91 7.76 7.57
C GLN A 117 -17.51 7.59 9.04
N ILE A 118 -16.51 8.34 9.52
CA ILE A 118 -15.96 8.19 10.86
C ILE A 118 -15.55 6.72 11.11
N GLY A 119 -14.89 6.14 10.11
CA GLY A 119 -14.46 4.74 10.12
C GLY A 119 -13.30 4.46 11.07
N SER A 120 -12.84 3.22 11.06
CA SER A 120 -11.71 2.77 11.88
C SER A 120 -10.42 3.53 11.56
N PRO A 121 -9.57 3.84 12.54
CA PRO A 121 -8.31 4.55 12.33
C PRO A 121 -7.26 3.71 11.57
N SER A 122 -7.32 2.38 11.70
CA SER A 122 -6.40 1.47 11.03
C SER A 122 -7.18 0.43 10.20
N VAL A 123 -7.31 0.70 8.90
CA VAL A 123 -8.08 -0.11 7.93
C VAL A 123 -7.11 -0.74 6.95
N SER A 124 -7.27 -2.03 6.66
CA SER A 124 -6.42 -2.74 5.71
C SER A 124 -6.60 -2.22 4.28
N THR A 125 -5.58 -2.40 3.43
CA THR A 125 -5.65 -2.02 2.02
C THR A 125 -6.83 -2.68 1.30
N SER A 126 -7.10 -3.96 1.58
CA SER A 126 -8.26 -4.66 0.98
C SER A 126 -9.58 -4.02 1.38
N GLU A 127 -9.78 -3.72 2.67
CA GLU A 127 -11.00 -3.05 3.16
C GLU A 127 -11.15 -1.64 2.58
N LEU A 128 -10.05 -0.90 2.40
CA LEU A 128 -10.07 0.41 1.74
C LEU A 128 -10.47 0.31 0.27
N ILE A 129 -9.98 -0.70 -0.45
CA ILE A 129 -10.38 -0.98 -1.83
C ILE A 129 -11.87 -1.31 -1.88
N ASP A 130 -12.35 -2.21 -1.01
CA ASP A 130 -13.77 -2.57 -0.96
C ASP A 130 -14.64 -1.36 -0.67
N LEU A 131 -14.23 -0.52 0.27
CA LEU A 131 -14.94 0.73 0.59
C LEU A 131 -14.96 1.70 -0.59
N ALA A 132 -13.84 1.82 -1.32
CA ALA A 132 -13.77 2.64 -2.52
C ALA A 132 -14.69 2.10 -3.63
N VAL A 133 -14.69 0.79 -3.86
CA VAL A 133 -15.54 0.11 -4.86
C VAL A 133 -17.02 0.39 -4.57
N ILE A 134 -17.44 0.21 -3.33
CA ILE A 134 -18.83 0.47 -2.91
C ILE A 134 -19.16 1.97 -3.03
N SER A 135 -18.29 2.84 -2.50
CA SER A 135 -18.59 4.28 -2.41
C SER A 135 -18.57 4.98 -3.77
N LEU A 136 -17.75 4.50 -4.70
CA LEU A 136 -17.70 4.98 -6.08
C LEU A 136 -18.78 4.32 -6.96
N GLY A 137 -19.48 3.28 -6.48
CA GLY A 137 -20.47 2.54 -7.25
C GLY A 137 -19.87 1.79 -8.45
N LEU A 138 -18.66 1.21 -8.28
CA LEU A 138 -17.95 0.52 -9.36
C LEU A 138 -18.60 -0.82 -9.74
N ASN A 139 -19.38 -1.41 -8.83
CA ASN A 139 -20.14 -2.63 -9.07
C ASN A 139 -21.57 -2.39 -9.59
N ASP A 140 -22.01 -1.12 -9.72
CA ASP A 140 -23.40 -0.80 -10.08
C ASP A 140 -23.69 -1.01 -11.58
N LEU A 141 -22.67 -0.96 -12.43
CA LEU A 141 -22.79 -1.16 -13.88
C LEU A 141 -22.22 -2.52 -14.32
N SER A 142 -21.09 -2.92 -13.77
CA SER A 142 -20.42 -4.18 -14.05
C SER A 142 -19.60 -4.61 -12.84
N GLN A 143 -19.31 -5.90 -12.69
CA GLN A 143 -18.48 -6.38 -11.60
C GLN A 143 -17.04 -5.85 -11.73
N PHE A 144 -16.56 -5.13 -10.72
CA PHE A 144 -15.20 -4.65 -10.64
C PHE A 144 -14.28 -5.76 -10.10
N ASP A 145 -13.41 -6.28 -10.97
CA ASP A 145 -12.44 -7.31 -10.61
C ASP A 145 -11.12 -6.65 -10.20
N THR A 146 -10.85 -6.60 -8.90
CA THR A 146 -9.65 -5.98 -8.32
C THR A 146 -8.36 -6.58 -8.87
N THR A 147 -8.35 -7.90 -9.15
CA THR A 147 -7.15 -8.61 -9.64
C THR A 147 -6.80 -8.26 -11.09
N LYS A 148 -7.79 -7.84 -11.87
CA LYS A 148 -7.62 -7.45 -13.28
C LYS A 148 -7.56 -5.94 -13.49
N SER A 149 -8.19 -5.16 -12.60
CA SER A 149 -8.36 -3.72 -12.79
C SER A 149 -7.32 -2.87 -12.06
N ILE A 150 -6.67 -3.42 -11.01
CA ILE A 150 -5.60 -2.73 -10.29
C ILE A 150 -4.25 -3.14 -10.89
N ILE A 151 -3.46 -2.14 -11.32
CA ILE A 151 -2.18 -2.35 -12.04
C ILE A 151 -1.27 -3.30 -11.27
N GLU A 152 -1.03 -3.03 -9.98
CA GLU A 152 -0.10 -3.78 -9.14
C GLU A 152 -0.55 -5.24 -8.94
N TYR A 153 -1.84 -5.50 -8.98
CA TYR A 153 -2.38 -6.86 -8.86
C TYR A 153 -2.38 -7.58 -10.20
N ALA A 154 -2.71 -6.87 -11.28
CA ALA A 154 -2.75 -7.45 -12.63
C ALA A 154 -1.36 -7.88 -13.15
N ILE A 155 -0.29 -7.21 -12.69
CA ILE A 155 1.10 -7.53 -13.09
C ILE A 155 1.67 -8.68 -12.25
N ASN A 156 1.22 -8.87 -11.00
CA ASN A 156 1.77 -9.85 -10.07
C ASN A 156 1.15 -11.23 -10.27
N ASN A 157 1.71 -12.01 -11.20
CA ASN A 157 1.30 -13.39 -11.48
C ASN A 157 2.01 -14.45 -10.60
N GLU A 158 2.89 -14.05 -9.67
CA GLU A 158 3.58 -15.01 -8.79
C GLU A 158 2.72 -15.33 -7.57
N THR A 159 2.55 -16.62 -7.28
CA THR A 159 1.98 -17.11 -6.01
C THR A 159 2.93 -16.70 -4.88
N LYS A 160 2.61 -15.61 -4.21
CA LYS A 160 3.37 -15.14 -3.05
C LYS A 160 3.18 -16.11 -1.88
N LEU A 161 4.22 -16.28 -1.05
CA LEU A 161 4.14 -17.08 0.19
C LEU A 161 3.10 -16.55 1.17
N ASP A 162 2.89 -15.25 1.18
CA ASP A 162 1.92 -14.53 2.02
C ASP A 162 0.45 -14.77 1.60
N SER A 163 0.21 -15.29 0.39
CA SER A 163 -1.14 -15.67 -0.07
C SER A 163 -1.53 -17.11 0.31
N LYS A 164 -0.63 -17.89 0.90
CA LYS A 164 -0.90 -19.26 1.34
C LYS A 164 -1.72 -19.27 2.62
N SER A 165 -2.48 -20.36 2.81
CA SER A 165 -3.08 -20.62 4.11
C SER A 165 -1.99 -20.79 5.18
N ILE A 166 -2.33 -20.51 6.44
CA ILE A 166 -1.41 -20.73 7.57
C ILE A 166 -0.92 -22.18 7.59
N ASN A 167 -1.82 -23.13 7.34
CA ASN A 167 -1.49 -24.55 7.32
C ASN A 167 -0.49 -24.89 6.22
N ASP A 168 -0.68 -24.35 5.01
CA ASP A 168 0.24 -24.58 3.89
C ASP A 168 1.62 -23.94 4.17
N PHE A 169 1.66 -22.76 4.76
CA PHE A 169 2.92 -22.13 5.16
C PHE A 169 3.67 -22.98 6.19
N LEU A 170 2.98 -23.48 7.23
CA LEU A 170 3.58 -24.36 8.25
C LEU A 170 4.07 -25.68 7.65
N ASN A 171 3.30 -26.26 6.73
CA ASN A 171 3.69 -27.47 6.00
C ASN A 171 4.95 -27.22 5.16
N ASP A 172 5.03 -26.09 4.45
CA ASP A 172 6.22 -25.74 3.65
C ASP A 172 7.44 -25.51 4.55
N LEU A 173 7.27 -24.83 5.68
CA LEU A 173 8.33 -24.56 6.64
C LEU A 173 8.94 -25.82 7.25
N SER A 174 8.13 -26.87 7.40
CA SER A 174 8.56 -28.16 7.97
C SER A 174 9.23 -29.10 6.97
N LYS A 175 9.28 -28.74 5.68
CA LYS A 175 9.90 -29.57 4.63
C LYS A 175 11.43 -29.55 4.73
N ASN A 176 12.07 -30.58 4.18
CA ASN A 176 13.53 -30.61 4.00
C ASN A 176 13.95 -29.75 2.79
N THR A 177 13.67 -28.46 2.86
CA THR A 177 14.03 -27.44 1.86
C THR A 177 14.70 -26.25 2.55
N ALA A 178 15.55 -25.54 1.82
CA ALA A 178 16.26 -24.38 2.38
C ALA A 178 15.33 -23.18 2.61
N THR A 179 14.16 -23.14 1.98
CA THR A 179 13.16 -22.06 2.08
C THR A 179 11.74 -22.61 2.00
N PRO A 180 10.75 -21.98 2.70
CA PRO A 180 10.90 -20.88 3.64
C PRO A 180 11.69 -21.27 4.89
N GLY A 181 12.26 -20.27 5.58
CA GLY A 181 13.11 -20.51 6.76
C GLY A 181 12.90 -19.47 7.86
N GLY A 182 13.92 -19.36 8.74
CA GLY A 182 13.87 -18.46 9.91
C GLY A 182 13.67 -16.98 9.56
N GLY A 183 14.15 -16.51 8.40
CA GLY A 183 13.94 -15.16 7.95
C GLY A 183 12.48 -14.87 7.61
N SER A 184 11.84 -15.77 6.84
CA SER A 184 10.39 -15.66 6.54
C SER A 184 9.53 -15.71 7.80
N VAL A 185 9.91 -16.53 8.80
CA VAL A 185 9.23 -16.57 10.13
C VAL A 185 9.44 -15.24 10.87
N SER A 186 10.63 -14.66 10.81
CA SER A 186 10.92 -13.37 11.45
C SER A 186 10.07 -12.25 10.85
N ALA A 187 9.89 -12.23 9.52
CA ALA A 187 9.00 -11.29 8.86
C ALA A 187 7.54 -11.48 9.29
N LEU A 188 7.07 -12.73 9.39
CA LEU A 188 5.73 -13.04 9.87
C LEU A 188 5.49 -12.53 11.30
N PHE A 189 6.47 -12.63 12.21
CA PHE A 189 6.38 -12.04 13.54
C PHE A 189 6.19 -10.52 13.50
N GLY A 190 6.87 -9.82 12.60
CA GLY A 190 6.67 -8.38 12.40
C GLY A 190 5.26 -8.05 11.93
N ALA A 191 4.75 -8.79 10.94
CA ALA A 191 3.38 -8.62 10.43
C ALA A 191 2.31 -8.92 11.51
N LEU A 192 2.49 -9.98 12.30
CA LEU A 192 1.59 -10.33 13.42
C LEU A 192 1.58 -9.24 14.50
N SER A 193 2.75 -8.68 14.85
CA SER A 193 2.86 -7.57 15.80
C SER A 193 2.02 -6.38 15.35
N LEU A 194 2.15 -5.97 14.09
CA LEU A 194 1.41 -4.84 13.52
C LEU A 194 -0.09 -5.12 13.38
N SER A 195 -0.47 -6.36 13.09
CA SER A 195 -1.88 -6.76 13.03
C SER A 195 -2.56 -6.63 14.40
N LEU A 196 -1.91 -7.09 15.47
CA LEU A 196 -2.41 -6.94 16.84
C LEU A 196 -2.44 -5.46 17.27
N LEU A 197 -1.41 -4.69 16.93
CA LEU A 197 -1.37 -3.25 17.20
C LEU A 197 -2.52 -2.52 16.49
N SER A 198 -2.77 -2.82 15.22
CA SER A 198 -3.91 -2.29 14.48
C SER A 198 -5.25 -2.62 15.17
N MET A 199 -5.45 -3.87 15.55
CA MET A 199 -6.63 -4.32 16.27
C MET A 199 -6.83 -3.55 17.59
N THR A 200 -5.77 -3.38 18.38
CA THR A 200 -5.86 -2.67 19.68
C THR A 200 -6.23 -1.20 19.50
N ILE A 201 -5.72 -0.53 18.47
CA ILE A 201 -6.06 0.85 18.13
C ILE A 201 -7.51 0.98 17.67
N ASN A 202 -7.98 0.05 16.84
CA ASN A 202 -9.37 0.03 16.36
C ASN A 202 -10.38 -0.20 17.50
N ILE A 203 -10.12 -1.18 18.37
CA ILE A 203 -10.97 -1.45 19.55
C ILE A 203 -10.97 -0.28 20.53
N SER A 204 -9.83 0.42 20.65
CA SER A 204 -9.71 1.60 21.52
C SER A 204 -10.36 2.85 20.92
N ASN A 205 -10.88 2.76 19.70
CA ASN A 205 -11.60 3.83 19.00
C ASN A 205 -10.82 5.16 18.92
N LEU A 206 -9.50 5.07 18.68
CA LEU A 206 -8.59 6.21 18.60
C LEU A 206 -8.73 6.90 17.23
N ARG A 207 -9.88 7.54 17.00
CA ARG A 207 -10.30 8.10 15.69
C ARG A 207 -9.38 9.18 15.15
N ASP A 208 -8.72 9.93 16.01
CA ASP A 208 -7.79 11.00 15.60
C ASP A 208 -6.44 10.45 15.10
N GLU A 209 -6.25 9.11 15.15
CA GLU A 209 -5.01 8.43 14.80
C GLU A 209 -5.01 7.79 13.39
N ILE A 210 -5.82 8.30 12.47
CA ILE A 210 -5.94 7.76 11.10
C ILE A 210 -4.57 7.73 10.38
N ASP A 211 -3.76 8.77 10.51
CA ASP A 211 -2.43 8.82 9.90
C ASP A 211 -1.49 7.75 10.46
N SER A 212 -1.55 7.52 11.78
CA SER A 212 -0.77 6.45 12.42
C SER A 212 -1.29 5.08 12.04
N GLY A 213 -2.61 4.91 11.99
CA GLY A 213 -3.24 3.68 11.54
C GLY A 213 -2.86 3.30 10.11
N THR A 214 -2.84 4.28 9.21
CA THR A 214 -2.38 4.10 7.83
C THR A 214 -0.90 3.67 7.76
N LYS A 215 -0.02 4.30 8.56
CA LYS A 215 1.39 3.91 8.63
C LYS A 215 1.58 2.50 9.16
N ILE A 216 0.80 2.09 10.16
CA ILE A 216 0.81 0.72 10.70
C ILE A 216 0.43 -0.28 9.62
N GLN A 217 -0.59 -0.01 8.80
CA GLN A 217 -0.99 -0.89 7.71
C GLN A 217 0.09 -0.99 6.62
N ILE A 218 0.71 0.14 6.23
CA ILE A 218 1.84 0.14 5.28
C ILE A 218 3.01 -0.70 5.81
N LEU A 219 3.37 -0.55 7.07
CA LEU A 219 4.43 -1.35 7.69
C LEU A 219 4.07 -2.84 7.74
N LYS A 220 2.81 -3.17 8.02
CA LYS A 220 2.32 -4.56 8.01
C LYS A 220 2.49 -5.17 6.61
N GLU A 221 2.13 -4.46 5.56
CA GLU A 221 2.31 -4.90 4.18
C GLU A 221 3.79 -5.08 3.83
N ASN A 222 4.65 -4.13 4.24
CA ASN A 222 6.09 -4.25 4.06
C ASN A 222 6.65 -5.54 4.72
N TYR A 223 6.23 -5.86 5.95
CA TYR A 223 6.64 -7.10 6.61
C TYR A 223 6.07 -8.34 5.90
N THR A 224 4.86 -8.27 5.40
CA THR A 224 4.21 -9.36 4.64
C THR A 224 5.00 -9.64 3.35
N ASP A 225 5.38 -8.62 2.60
CA ASP A 225 6.22 -8.76 1.40
C ASP A 225 7.59 -9.37 1.73
N LEU A 226 8.18 -9.01 2.89
CA LEU A 226 9.46 -9.55 3.34
C LEU A 226 9.45 -11.06 3.59
N ILE A 227 8.29 -11.69 3.84
CA ILE A 227 8.16 -13.15 3.94
C ILE A 227 8.61 -13.81 2.63
N THR A 228 8.15 -13.27 1.51
CA THR A 228 8.49 -13.76 0.16
C THR A 228 9.86 -13.28 -0.29
N GLU A 229 10.23 -12.01 0.01
CA GLU A 229 11.54 -11.45 -0.36
C GLU A 229 12.70 -12.23 0.28
N ASP A 230 12.59 -12.62 1.55
CA ASP A 230 13.58 -13.46 2.24
C ASP A 230 13.80 -14.78 1.51
N THR A 231 12.72 -15.51 1.23
CA THR A 231 12.77 -16.76 0.46
C THR A 231 13.41 -16.55 -0.91
N ASN A 232 13.05 -15.52 -1.66
CA ASN A 232 13.57 -15.29 -3.00
C ASN A 232 15.06 -14.89 -2.97
N SER A 233 15.48 -14.10 -1.98
CA SER A 233 16.89 -13.74 -1.80
C SER A 233 17.76 -14.96 -1.51
N PHE A 234 17.29 -15.89 -0.68
CA PHE A 234 18.04 -17.11 -0.37
C PHE A 234 18.07 -18.12 -1.52
N LYS A 235 17.03 -18.18 -2.38
CA LYS A 235 17.07 -18.96 -3.62
C LYS A 235 18.24 -18.54 -4.52
N LEU A 236 18.66 -17.27 -4.50
CA LEU A 236 19.86 -16.81 -5.23
C LEU A 236 21.13 -17.44 -4.67
N VAL A 237 21.22 -17.61 -3.35
CA VAL A 237 22.35 -18.32 -2.71
C VAL A 237 22.40 -19.77 -3.19
N VAL A 238 21.27 -20.47 -3.12
CA VAL A 238 21.17 -21.87 -3.60
C VAL A 238 21.56 -21.96 -5.08
N LYS A 239 21.09 -21.03 -5.92
CA LYS A 239 21.45 -20.95 -7.34
C LYS A 239 22.96 -20.74 -7.55
N ALA A 240 23.59 -19.86 -6.77
CA ALA A 240 25.02 -19.61 -6.85
C ALA A 240 25.82 -20.87 -6.46
N PHE A 241 25.38 -21.61 -5.45
CA PHE A 241 25.98 -22.90 -5.08
C PHE A 241 25.88 -23.97 -6.17
N SER A 242 24.89 -23.94 -7.03
CA SER A 242 24.68 -24.87 -8.15
C SER A 242 25.53 -24.55 -9.38
N MET A 243 26.24 -23.43 -9.42
CA MET A 243 27.11 -23.04 -10.55
C MET A 243 28.24 -24.03 -10.79
N LYS A 244 28.70 -24.10 -12.05
CA LYS A 244 29.83 -24.96 -12.47
C LYS A 244 31.09 -24.62 -11.66
N LYS A 245 31.93 -25.64 -11.44
CA LYS A 245 33.21 -25.53 -10.67
C LYS A 245 34.35 -26.36 -11.31
N LYS A 246 34.31 -26.56 -12.63
CA LYS A 246 35.27 -27.44 -13.33
C LYS A 246 36.59 -26.74 -13.59
N THR A 247 36.57 -25.50 -14.05
CA THR A 247 37.78 -24.70 -14.34
C THR A 247 38.10 -23.73 -13.19
N ASN A 248 39.27 -23.14 -13.18
CA ASN A 248 39.64 -22.11 -12.21
C ASN A 248 38.77 -20.83 -12.40
N GLU A 249 38.43 -20.53 -13.63
CA GLU A 249 37.53 -19.42 -13.97
C GLU A 249 36.13 -19.68 -13.42
N ASP A 250 35.57 -20.88 -13.64
CA ASP A 250 34.29 -21.31 -13.06
C ASP A 250 34.26 -21.13 -11.54
N LYS A 251 35.36 -21.56 -10.86
CA LYS A 251 35.49 -21.46 -9.39
C LYS A 251 35.48 -20.02 -8.91
N ASN A 252 36.19 -19.13 -9.62
CA ASN A 252 36.23 -17.70 -9.28
C ASN A 252 34.90 -17.03 -9.49
N LEU A 253 34.24 -17.24 -10.64
CA LEU A 253 32.89 -16.71 -10.93
C LEU A 253 31.88 -17.21 -9.90
N ARG A 254 31.92 -18.50 -9.55
CA ARG A 254 31.05 -19.08 -8.52
C ARG A 254 31.26 -18.44 -7.16
N LYS A 255 32.53 -18.21 -6.75
CA LYS A 255 32.86 -17.56 -5.47
C LYS A 255 32.26 -16.15 -5.40
N LEU A 256 32.45 -15.35 -6.46
CA LEU A 256 31.88 -14.00 -6.54
C LEU A 256 30.36 -14.04 -6.51
N ALA A 257 29.74 -14.96 -7.25
CA ALA A 257 28.28 -15.10 -7.28
C ALA A 257 27.69 -15.50 -5.90
N ILE A 258 28.39 -16.36 -5.15
CA ILE A 258 27.98 -16.74 -3.79
C ILE A 258 28.05 -15.52 -2.86
N GLU A 259 29.15 -14.77 -2.88
CA GLU A 259 29.32 -13.59 -2.04
C GLU A 259 28.24 -12.51 -2.35
N GLU A 260 27.99 -12.22 -3.62
CA GLU A 260 26.94 -11.28 -4.02
C GLU A 260 25.54 -11.77 -3.65
N ALA A 261 25.28 -13.08 -3.71
CA ALA A 261 24.00 -13.64 -3.29
C ALA A 261 23.81 -13.50 -1.76
N TYR A 262 24.85 -13.71 -0.95
CA TYR A 262 24.79 -13.48 0.50
C TYR A 262 24.61 -11.99 0.86
N LYS A 263 25.26 -11.06 0.14
CA LYS A 263 25.01 -9.62 0.30
C LYS A 263 23.54 -9.28 0.08
N LYS A 264 22.91 -9.89 -0.94
CA LYS A 264 21.46 -9.74 -1.17
C LYS A 264 20.61 -10.38 -0.07
N ALA A 265 21.03 -11.55 0.44
CA ALA A 265 20.32 -12.24 1.52
C ALA A 265 20.40 -11.52 2.88
N VAL A 266 21.32 -10.57 3.06
CA VAL A 266 21.36 -9.66 4.22
C VAL A 266 20.24 -8.60 4.15
N SER A 267 19.77 -8.24 2.95
CA SER A 267 18.83 -7.12 2.76
C SER A 267 17.46 -7.32 3.45
N PRO A 268 16.72 -8.44 3.28
CA PRO A 268 15.42 -8.62 3.91
C PRO A 268 15.49 -8.53 5.45
N PRO A 269 16.34 -9.29 6.16
CA PRO A 269 16.39 -9.21 7.62
C PRO A 269 16.88 -7.85 8.13
N LEU A 270 17.71 -7.12 7.36
CA LEU A 270 18.10 -5.76 7.71
C LEU A 270 16.92 -4.80 7.60
N LYS A 271 16.05 -4.93 6.59
CA LYS A 271 14.80 -4.14 6.47
C LYS A 271 13.86 -4.43 7.64
N MET A 272 13.71 -5.71 8.03
CA MET A 272 12.90 -6.08 9.19
C MET A 272 13.39 -5.39 10.46
N LEU A 273 14.72 -5.38 10.66
CA LEU A 273 15.33 -4.71 11.81
C LEU A 273 15.13 -3.19 11.76
N LEU A 274 15.24 -2.56 10.59
CA LEU A 274 14.97 -1.13 10.41
C LEU A 274 13.52 -0.77 10.78
N TYR A 275 12.55 -1.50 10.25
CA TYR A 275 11.13 -1.26 10.51
C TYR A 275 10.73 -1.53 11.96
N SER A 276 11.47 -2.39 12.68
CA SER A 276 11.16 -2.71 14.07
C SER A 276 11.17 -1.50 15.01
N THR A 277 11.98 -0.50 14.70
CA THR A 277 12.03 0.75 15.46
C THR A 277 10.70 1.49 15.43
N ASP A 278 10.11 1.62 14.24
CA ASP A 278 8.82 2.30 14.08
C ASP A 278 7.70 1.53 14.79
N VAL A 279 7.73 0.19 14.74
CA VAL A 279 6.77 -0.66 15.46
C VAL A 279 6.88 -0.45 16.97
N LEU A 280 8.10 -0.42 17.52
CA LEU A 280 8.32 -0.14 18.93
C LEU A 280 7.89 1.29 19.33
N GLU A 281 8.09 2.27 18.46
CA GLU A 281 7.61 3.65 18.70
C GLU A 281 6.07 3.70 18.76
N PHE A 282 5.36 2.98 17.88
CA PHE A 282 3.92 2.88 17.94
C PHE A 282 3.45 2.17 19.22
N ILE A 283 4.06 1.06 19.60
CA ILE A 283 3.73 0.38 20.87
C ILE A 283 3.95 1.32 22.05
N ASN A 284 5.08 2.05 22.09
CA ASN A 284 5.36 3.01 23.14
C ASN A 284 4.35 4.18 23.16
N LYS A 285 3.91 4.66 22.00
CA LYS A 285 2.89 5.71 21.86
C LYS A 285 1.54 5.27 22.46
N TYR A 286 1.12 4.05 22.15
CA TYR A 286 -0.24 3.61 22.45
C TYR A 286 -0.39 2.85 23.76
N LYS A 287 0.69 2.37 24.37
CA LYS A 287 0.69 1.51 25.57
C LYS A 287 -0.17 1.99 26.73
N ASP A 288 -0.37 3.31 26.87
CA ASP A 288 -1.07 3.91 28.00
C ASP A 288 -2.48 4.40 27.66
N ILE A 289 -2.83 4.46 26.38
CA ILE A 289 -4.10 5.01 25.90
C ILE A 289 -5.03 4.01 25.23
N ILE A 290 -4.58 2.76 25.06
CA ILE A 290 -5.44 1.68 24.54
C ILE A 290 -6.49 1.26 25.57
N ASN A 291 -7.57 0.67 25.07
CA ASN A 291 -8.56 0.02 25.92
C ASN A 291 -7.88 -1.02 26.84
N PRO A 292 -8.10 -0.99 28.16
CA PRO A 292 -7.50 -1.95 29.10
C PRO A 292 -7.75 -3.42 28.74
N SER A 293 -8.88 -3.74 28.10
CA SER A 293 -9.18 -5.10 27.62
C SER A 293 -8.20 -5.61 26.56
N CYS A 294 -7.49 -4.71 25.85
CA CYS A 294 -6.51 -5.05 24.83
C CYS A 294 -5.07 -5.14 25.37
N SER A 295 -4.88 -5.04 26.69
CA SER A 295 -3.54 -5.02 27.30
C SER A 295 -2.74 -6.29 27.00
N SER A 296 -3.37 -7.46 27.04
CA SER A 296 -2.73 -8.73 26.67
C SER A 296 -2.31 -8.79 25.20
N ASP A 297 -3.15 -8.30 24.31
CA ASP A 297 -2.86 -8.28 22.87
C ASP A 297 -1.69 -7.36 22.55
N MET A 298 -1.60 -6.21 23.23
CA MET A 298 -0.45 -5.32 23.13
C MET A 298 0.83 -5.99 23.65
N GLY A 299 0.74 -6.78 24.72
CA GLY A 299 1.85 -7.58 25.25
C GLY A 299 2.33 -8.63 24.25
N VAL A 300 1.40 -9.32 23.59
CA VAL A 300 1.72 -10.28 22.51
C VAL A 300 2.32 -9.57 21.30
N ALA A 301 1.82 -8.40 20.91
CA ALA A 301 2.39 -7.59 19.84
C ALA A 301 3.86 -7.21 20.14
N LEU A 302 4.15 -6.77 21.39
CA LEU A 302 5.52 -6.49 21.82
C LEU A 302 6.42 -7.73 21.79
N THR A 303 5.92 -8.89 22.20
CA THR A 303 6.66 -10.16 22.17
C THR A 303 6.97 -10.57 20.72
N ALA A 304 5.99 -10.45 19.84
CA ALA A 304 6.16 -10.76 18.43
C ALA A 304 7.25 -9.88 17.76
N ILE A 305 7.24 -8.55 18.00
CA ILE A 305 8.28 -7.70 17.41
C ILE A 305 9.67 -7.96 18.03
N LYS A 306 9.77 -8.30 19.30
CA LYS A 306 11.04 -8.74 19.91
C LYS A 306 11.56 -10.02 19.24
N SER A 307 10.69 -10.98 18.95
CA SER A 307 11.04 -12.20 18.21
C SER A 307 11.49 -11.90 16.79
N CYS A 308 10.82 -10.97 16.10
CA CYS A 308 11.25 -10.48 14.80
C CYS A 308 12.65 -9.86 14.85
N ILE A 309 12.94 -8.98 15.81
CA ILE A 309 14.25 -8.34 15.99
C ILE A 309 15.35 -9.41 16.20
N THR A 310 15.11 -10.34 17.12
CA THR A 310 16.06 -11.43 17.42
C THR A 310 16.31 -12.30 16.20
N GLY A 311 15.25 -12.74 15.54
CA GLY A 311 15.34 -13.55 14.33
C GLY A 311 16.05 -12.84 13.19
N SER A 312 15.78 -11.54 13.00
CA SER A 312 16.46 -10.71 11.99
C SER A 312 17.96 -10.63 12.25
N LEU A 313 18.38 -10.38 13.49
CA LEU A 313 19.81 -10.36 13.87
C LEU A 313 20.49 -11.69 13.62
N LEU A 314 19.85 -12.81 13.98
CA LEU A 314 20.39 -14.15 13.72
C LEU A 314 20.59 -14.39 12.21
N ASN A 315 19.62 -14.02 11.38
CA ASN A 315 19.69 -14.18 9.93
C ASN A 315 20.73 -13.24 9.28
N ILE A 316 20.88 -12.01 9.77
CA ILE A 316 21.94 -11.11 9.29
C ILE A 316 23.31 -11.71 9.63
N HIS A 317 23.55 -12.09 10.87
CA HIS A 317 24.84 -12.58 11.32
C HIS A 317 25.27 -13.87 10.62
N ILE A 318 24.36 -14.82 10.37
CA ILE A 318 24.71 -16.04 9.63
C ILE A 318 25.09 -15.73 8.18
N ASN A 319 24.40 -14.80 7.53
CA ASN A 319 24.71 -14.40 6.16
C ASN A 319 26.03 -13.60 6.07
N LEU A 320 26.32 -12.73 7.05
CA LEU A 320 27.57 -11.95 7.09
C LEU A 320 28.83 -12.84 7.23
N LYS A 321 28.72 -14.02 7.86
CA LYS A 321 29.85 -14.97 7.98
C LYS A 321 30.36 -15.48 6.64
N GLU A 322 29.51 -15.49 5.63
CA GLU A 322 29.81 -15.99 4.29
C GLU A 322 30.36 -14.90 3.33
N ILE A 323 30.48 -13.65 3.82
CA ILE A 323 30.94 -12.48 3.06
C ILE A 323 32.38 -12.14 3.45
N ASN A 324 33.23 -11.89 2.46
CA ASN A 324 34.63 -11.49 2.69
C ASN A 324 34.88 -9.98 2.60
N ASP A 325 33.91 -9.22 2.03
CA ASP A 325 33.97 -7.77 1.89
C ASP A 325 33.85 -7.09 3.27
N LYS A 326 35.01 -6.76 3.85
CA LYS A 326 35.09 -6.12 5.17
C LYS A 326 34.35 -4.79 5.25
N SER A 327 34.47 -4.00 4.19
CA SER A 327 33.77 -2.67 4.14
C SER A 327 32.27 -2.84 4.20
N PHE A 328 31.72 -3.81 3.47
CA PHE A 328 30.29 -4.15 3.53
C PHE A 328 29.90 -4.61 4.94
N ILE A 329 30.68 -5.52 5.55
CA ILE A 329 30.42 -6.03 6.90
C ILE A 329 30.41 -4.90 7.93
N GLU A 330 31.41 -4.02 7.92
CA GLU A 330 31.52 -2.87 8.83
C GLU A 330 30.32 -1.93 8.68
N LYS A 331 29.92 -1.64 7.44
CA LYS A 331 28.75 -0.80 7.16
C LYS A 331 27.44 -1.41 7.69
N ILE A 332 27.28 -2.72 7.57
CA ILE A 332 26.08 -3.40 8.09
C ILE A 332 26.09 -3.43 9.61
N ASN A 333 27.24 -3.77 10.24
CA ASN A 333 27.37 -3.78 11.70
C ASN A 333 27.09 -2.41 12.30
N PHE A 334 27.62 -1.34 11.73
CA PHE A 334 27.31 0.03 12.18
C PHE A 334 25.81 0.33 12.17
N LYS A 335 25.09 -0.10 11.11
CA LYS A 335 23.63 0.05 11.06
C LYS A 335 22.93 -0.77 12.15
N ILE A 336 23.35 -2.02 12.35
CA ILE A 336 22.80 -2.90 13.38
C ILE A 336 22.94 -2.28 14.76
N ASP A 337 24.14 -1.79 15.10
CA ASP A 337 24.45 -1.19 16.40
C ASP A 337 23.56 0.05 16.65
N SER A 338 23.50 0.94 15.66
CA SER A 338 22.67 2.16 15.74
C SER A 338 21.19 1.83 15.97
N ILE A 339 20.62 0.86 15.24
CA ILE A 339 19.22 0.45 15.39
C ILE A 339 19.00 -0.25 16.74
N SER A 340 19.89 -1.15 17.11
CA SER A 340 19.80 -1.90 18.36
C SER A 340 19.81 -0.98 19.57
N ASP A 341 20.65 0.04 19.56
CA ASP A 341 20.72 1.01 20.67
C ASP A 341 19.43 1.87 20.74
N ARG A 342 18.92 2.29 19.59
CA ARG A 342 17.61 2.98 19.53
C ARG A 342 16.49 2.09 20.04
N ASN A 343 16.43 0.86 19.60
CA ASN A 343 15.42 -0.13 20.06
C ASN A 343 15.52 -0.39 21.57
N LYS A 344 16.73 -0.51 22.12
CA LYS A 344 16.92 -0.66 23.59
C LYS A 344 16.35 0.54 24.36
N LEU A 345 16.58 1.76 23.87
CA LEU A 345 16.05 2.97 24.49
C LEU A 345 14.51 3.01 24.49
N ILE A 346 13.89 2.60 23.38
CA ILE A 346 12.42 2.55 23.28
C ILE A 346 11.87 1.44 24.19
N LEU A 347 12.47 0.26 24.18
CA LEU A 347 12.10 -0.85 25.06
C LEU A 347 12.18 -0.46 26.54
N ALA A 348 13.20 0.30 26.93
CA ALA A 348 13.31 0.83 28.30
C ALA A 348 12.14 1.79 28.65
N LYS A 349 11.68 2.61 27.67
CA LYS A 349 10.50 3.49 27.85
C LYS A 349 9.18 2.71 27.93
N ILE A 350 9.07 1.60 27.22
CA ILE A 350 7.91 0.70 27.32
C ILE A 350 7.87 0.07 28.72
N GLY A 351 9.04 -0.20 29.28
CA GLY A 351 9.18 -0.70 30.64
C GLY A 351 8.68 -2.14 30.82
N LYS A 352 8.40 -2.50 32.10
CA LYS A 352 7.94 -3.86 32.46
C LYS A 352 6.42 -4.07 32.32
N LYS A 353 5.69 -3.08 31.78
CA LYS A 353 4.21 -3.12 31.74
C LYS A 353 3.66 -4.38 31.04
N TYR A 354 4.39 -4.89 30.04
CA TYR A 354 4.02 -6.08 29.26
C TYR A 354 5.09 -7.19 29.36
N SER A 355 5.93 -7.18 30.40
CA SER A 355 6.86 -8.28 30.69
C SER A 355 6.13 -9.30 31.57
N ALA A 356 6.07 -10.54 31.11
CA ALA A 356 5.62 -11.65 31.92
C ALA A 356 6.62 -11.94 33.05
#